data_8e8f20863b1f52540bc943d0703627d2
#
_entry.id   8e8f20863b1f52540bc943d0703627d2
#
_cell.length_a   1.000
_cell.length_b   1.000
_cell.length_c   1.000
_cell.angle_alpha   90.00
_cell.angle_beta   90.00
_cell.angle_gamma   90.00
#
_symmetry.space_group_name_H-M   'P 1'
#
loop_
_entity.id
_entity.type
_entity.pdbx_description
1 polymer ?
#
loop_
_entity_poly.entity_id
_entity_poly.type
_entity_poly.pdbx_seq_one_letter_code
_entity_poly.pdbx_strand_id
1 'polypeptide(L)'
;IKSSIATKFRRWATERLKEYMIKGFTIDDERLKGNGGGNYWKELLDRIRDIRSSEKVLYRQVLDLYATSVDYDPRSEQSILFFKIVQNKLHYAAHGHTAAEIIYERADAEKPFMGLTSFRGELPALKDIGIAKNYLNESELKVLNNLVSGYFDLAEINAIEHKPMYMNDYVEQLDAILSSNSRKLLTGFGTISHDKAMKKAKEEYKKYQELTLSPVEQAYMDTIKDANKLAKNGMKK
;
A
#
# COMPACT_ATOMS: atom_id res chain seq x y z
N ILE A 1 44.77 5.40 -13.51
CA ILE A 1 45.11 3.99 -13.65
C ILE A 1 44.60 3.53 -14.99
N LYS A 2 45.53 3.21 -15.94
CA LYS A 2 45.20 2.77 -17.33
C LYS A 2 45.13 1.24 -17.43
N SER A 3 44.51 0.56 -16.45
CA SER A 3 44.31 -0.89 -16.53
C SER A 3 43.03 -1.19 -17.34
N SER A 4 43.11 -2.15 -18.24
CA SER A 4 41.96 -2.65 -19.03
C SER A 4 40.84 -3.19 -18.10
N ILE A 5 41.21 -3.82 -17.00
CA ILE A 5 40.29 -4.31 -15.98
C ILE A 5 39.57 -3.15 -15.32
N ALA A 6 40.27 -2.09 -14.91
CA ALA A 6 39.67 -0.92 -14.29
C ALA A 6 38.73 -0.16 -15.25
N THR A 7 39.04 -0.20 -16.56
CA THR A 7 38.18 0.40 -17.59
C THR A 7 36.90 -0.42 -17.78
N LYS A 8 37.01 -1.75 -17.83
CA LYS A 8 35.83 -2.66 -17.92
C LYS A 8 34.94 -2.51 -16.70
N PHE A 9 35.54 -2.47 -15.49
CA PHE A 9 34.78 -2.28 -14.25
C PHE A 9 34.04 -0.94 -14.24
N ARG A 10 34.72 0.17 -14.61
CA ARG A 10 34.06 1.50 -14.66
C ARG A 10 32.89 1.52 -15.63
N ARG A 11 33.05 0.93 -16.81
CA ARG A 11 31.96 0.83 -17.80
C ARG A 11 30.77 0.06 -17.22
N TRP A 12 31.03 -1.13 -16.69
CA TRP A 12 29.99 -1.97 -16.07
C TRP A 12 29.30 -1.22 -14.91
N ALA A 13 30.05 -0.62 -14.00
CA ALA A 13 29.48 0.11 -12.86
C ALA A 13 28.64 1.33 -13.31
N THR A 14 29.11 2.07 -14.32
CA THR A 14 28.37 3.21 -14.87
C THR A 14 27.06 2.75 -15.50
N GLU A 15 27.05 1.65 -16.24
CA GLU A 15 25.83 1.09 -16.82
C GLU A 15 24.83 0.67 -15.76
N ARG A 16 25.29 -0.05 -14.71
CA ARG A 16 24.42 -0.46 -13.60
C ARG A 16 23.86 0.71 -12.83
N LEU A 17 24.69 1.72 -12.52
CA LEU A 17 24.24 2.94 -11.83
C LEU A 17 23.26 3.73 -12.68
N LYS A 18 23.52 3.88 -13.97
CA LYS A 18 22.59 4.56 -14.89
C LYS A 18 21.24 3.83 -14.96
N GLU A 19 21.25 2.52 -15.07
CA GLU A 19 20.05 1.70 -15.08
C GLU A 19 19.24 1.90 -13.78
N TYR A 20 19.92 1.82 -12.62
CA TYR A 20 19.30 2.04 -11.32
C TYR A 20 18.71 3.45 -11.18
N MET A 21 19.42 4.48 -11.63
CA MET A 21 18.94 5.88 -11.56
C MET A 21 17.69 6.11 -12.43
N ILE A 22 17.58 5.43 -13.56
CA ILE A 22 16.45 5.58 -14.48
C ILE A 22 15.27 4.72 -14.06
N LYS A 23 15.51 3.43 -13.73
CA LYS A 23 14.46 2.43 -13.49
C LYS A 23 14.13 2.25 -12.02
N GLY A 24 15.05 2.61 -11.11
CA GLY A 24 14.94 2.32 -9.68
C GLY A 24 15.37 0.90 -9.27
N PHE A 25 15.83 0.09 -10.24
CA PHE A 25 16.35 -1.26 -9.99
C PHE A 25 17.39 -1.65 -11.04
N THR A 26 18.20 -2.66 -10.71
CA THR A 26 19.07 -3.40 -11.64
C THR A 26 19.07 -4.86 -11.22
N ILE A 27 18.95 -5.79 -12.18
CA ILE A 27 18.78 -7.22 -11.92
C ILE A 27 19.81 -8.00 -12.74
N ASP A 28 20.34 -9.05 -12.12
CA ASP A 28 21.17 -10.07 -12.76
C ASP A 28 20.35 -11.36 -12.89
N ASP A 29 19.64 -11.48 -14.02
CA ASP A 29 18.71 -12.58 -14.29
C ASP A 29 19.40 -13.93 -14.27
N GLU A 30 20.59 -14.01 -14.84
CA GLU A 30 21.36 -15.27 -14.93
C GLU A 30 21.77 -15.75 -13.54
N ARG A 31 22.20 -14.83 -12.69
CA ARG A 31 22.54 -15.15 -11.31
C ARG A 31 21.33 -15.59 -10.50
N LEU A 32 20.15 -14.97 -10.71
CA LEU A 32 18.92 -15.32 -10.00
C LEU A 32 18.34 -16.66 -10.46
N LYS A 33 18.50 -17.02 -11.74
CA LYS A 33 18.07 -18.31 -12.32
C LYS A 33 19.05 -19.44 -12.02
N GLY A 34 20.34 -19.12 -11.83
CA GLY A 34 21.41 -20.09 -11.68
C GLY A 34 21.63 -20.57 -10.24
N ASN A 35 22.43 -21.63 -10.09
CA ASN A 35 22.71 -22.25 -8.80
C ASN A 35 23.58 -21.39 -7.85
N GLY A 36 24.08 -20.24 -8.28
CA GLY A 36 24.92 -19.34 -7.49
C GLY A 36 24.13 -18.24 -6.75
N GLY A 37 22.84 -18.09 -7.00
CA GLY A 37 22.01 -16.97 -6.50
C GLY A 37 21.37 -17.19 -5.13
N GLY A 38 21.54 -18.36 -4.50
CA GLY A 38 20.88 -18.68 -3.22
C GLY A 38 19.36 -18.50 -3.29
N ASN A 39 18.77 -18.01 -2.20
CA ASN A 39 17.32 -17.74 -2.13
C ASN A 39 16.94 -16.29 -2.51
N TYR A 40 17.84 -15.48 -3.09
CA TYR A 40 17.57 -14.08 -3.42
C TYR A 40 16.41 -13.89 -4.40
N TRP A 41 16.11 -14.87 -5.25
CA TRP A 41 14.93 -14.84 -6.11
C TRP A 41 13.61 -14.78 -5.31
N LYS A 42 13.57 -15.40 -4.12
CA LYS A 42 12.40 -15.31 -3.22
C LYS A 42 12.27 -13.91 -2.64
N GLU A 43 13.39 -13.32 -2.20
CA GLU A 43 13.42 -11.94 -1.71
C GLU A 43 12.95 -10.96 -2.79
N LEU A 44 13.44 -11.11 -4.02
CA LEU A 44 13.01 -10.30 -5.15
C LEU A 44 11.51 -10.46 -5.41
N LEU A 45 11.00 -11.67 -5.41
CA LEU A 45 9.59 -11.97 -5.61
C LEU A 45 8.72 -11.32 -4.53
N ASP A 46 9.13 -11.39 -3.27
CA ASP A 46 8.41 -10.76 -2.16
C ASP A 46 8.41 -9.23 -2.30
N ARG A 47 9.51 -8.62 -2.72
CA ARG A 47 9.59 -7.18 -3.01
C ARG A 47 8.66 -6.77 -4.16
N ILE A 48 8.64 -7.53 -5.25
CA ILE A 48 7.76 -7.28 -6.39
C ILE A 48 6.29 -7.33 -5.95
N ARG A 49 5.91 -8.36 -5.17
CA ARG A 49 4.56 -8.50 -4.62
C ARG A 49 4.19 -7.35 -3.69
N ASP A 50 5.12 -6.92 -2.85
CA ASP A 50 4.91 -5.78 -1.96
C ASP A 50 4.70 -4.46 -2.72
N ILE A 51 5.50 -4.20 -3.76
CA ILE A 51 5.32 -3.04 -4.64
C ILE A 51 3.95 -3.11 -5.32
N ARG A 52 3.59 -4.28 -5.87
CA ARG A 52 2.35 -4.51 -6.61
C ARG A 52 1.11 -4.30 -5.75
N SER A 53 1.15 -4.68 -4.48
CA SER A 53 0.07 -4.49 -3.51
C SER A 53 0.07 -3.11 -2.84
N SER A 54 1.04 -2.24 -3.15
CA SER A 54 1.00 -0.86 -2.64
C SER A 54 -0.20 -0.11 -3.22
N GLU A 55 -0.84 0.74 -2.40
CA GLU A 55 -2.10 1.39 -2.76
C GLU A 55 -2.05 2.08 -4.12
N LYS A 56 -0.97 2.82 -4.40
CA LYS A 56 -0.80 3.54 -5.66
C LYS A 56 -0.65 2.62 -6.87
N VAL A 57 0.10 1.53 -6.73
CA VAL A 57 0.32 0.57 -7.84
C VAL A 57 -0.94 -0.28 -8.03
N LEU A 58 -1.56 -0.74 -6.94
CA LEU A 58 -2.82 -1.45 -6.96
C LEU A 58 -3.90 -0.61 -7.67
N TYR A 59 -4.03 0.67 -7.33
CA TYR A 59 -4.98 1.55 -8.00
C TYR A 59 -4.74 1.65 -9.52
N ARG A 60 -3.48 1.77 -9.95
CA ARG A 60 -3.13 1.80 -11.36
C ARG A 60 -3.49 0.49 -12.07
N GLN A 61 -3.15 -0.65 -11.47
CA GLN A 61 -3.49 -1.96 -12.06
C GLN A 61 -5.01 -2.16 -12.19
N VAL A 62 -5.78 -1.72 -11.19
CA VAL A 62 -7.25 -1.75 -11.28
C VAL A 62 -7.75 -0.85 -12.41
N LEU A 63 -7.18 0.35 -12.58
CA LEU A 63 -7.56 1.23 -13.69
C LEU A 63 -7.17 0.67 -15.07
N ASP A 64 -5.96 0.09 -15.17
CA ASP A 64 -5.49 -0.53 -16.41
C ASP A 64 -6.40 -1.70 -16.79
N LEU A 65 -6.77 -2.53 -15.82
CA LEU A 65 -7.72 -3.63 -16.02
C LEU A 65 -9.11 -3.12 -16.41
N TYR A 66 -9.60 -2.10 -15.70
CA TYR A 66 -10.88 -1.47 -16.02
C TYR A 66 -10.91 -0.88 -17.42
N ALA A 67 -9.80 -0.28 -17.88
CA ALA A 67 -9.70 0.28 -19.23
C ALA A 67 -9.83 -0.78 -20.35
N THR A 68 -9.69 -2.07 -20.02
CA THR A 68 -9.93 -3.19 -20.96
C THR A 68 -11.38 -3.67 -20.96
N SER A 69 -12.23 -3.21 -20.04
CA SER A 69 -13.63 -3.64 -20.00
C SER A 69 -14.47 -3.01 -21.10
N VAL A 70 -15.50 -3.74 -21.53
CA VAL A 70 -16.42 -3.31 -22.59
C VAL A 70 -17.22 -2.07 -22.18
N ASP A 71 -17.52 -1.94 -20.91
CA ASP A 71 -18.29 -0.87 -20.28
C ASP A 71 -17.42 0.25 -19.69
N TYR A 72 -16.16 0.36 -20.14
CA TYR A 72 -15.27 1.42 -19.68
C TYR A 72 -15.77 2.81 -20.06
N ASP A 73 -15.92 3.66 -19.06
CA ASP A 73 -16.17 5.08 -19.20
C ASP A 73 -15.20 5.89 -18.29
N PRO A 74 -14.21 6.58 -18.86
CA PRO A 74 -13.21 7.33 -18.10
C PRO A 74 -13.79 8.50 -17.28
N ARG A 75 -15.04 8.90 -17.54
CA ARG A 75 -15.74 9.99 -16.84
C ARG A 75 -16.64 9.48 -15.72
N SER A 76 -16.79 8.16 -15.60
CA SER A 76 -17.67 7.54 -14.61
C SER A 76 -17.02 7.46 -13.24
N GLU A 77 -17.79 7.75 -12.18
CA GLU A 77 -17.40 7.47 -10.79
C GLU A 77 -17.29 5.97 -10.49
N GLN A 78 -17.74 5.12 -11.42
CA GLN A 78 -17.70 3.66 -11.30
C GLN A 78 -16.27 3.14 -11.15
N SER A 79 -15.26 3.79 -11.74
CA SER A 79 -13.84 3.44 -11.58
C SER A 79 -13.39 3.49 -10.11
N ILE A 80 -13.81 4.54 -9.39
CA ILE A 80 -13.47 4.69 -7.96
C ILE A 80 -14.19 3.64 -7.12
N LEU A 81 -15.45 3.37 -7.46
CA LEU A 81 -16.23 2.34 -6.77
C LEU A 81 -15.65 0.95 -7.00
N PHE A 82 -15.28 0.63 -8.23
CA PHE A 82 -14.65 -0.64 -8.60
C PHE A 82 -13.33 -0.86 -7.83
N PHE A 83 -12.47 0.15 -7.77
CA PHE A 83 -11.25 0.10 -6.97
C PHE A 83 -11.54 -0.23 -5.51
N LYS A 84 -12.50 0.47 -4.89
CA LYS A 84 -12.89 0.24 -3.49
C LYS A 84 -13.41 -1.19 -3.26
N ILE A 85 -14.21 -1.71 -4.21
CA ILE A 85 -14.73 -3.09 -4.14
C ILE A 85 -13.58 -4.09 -4.17
N VAL A 86 -12.70 -3.99 -5.17
CA VAL A 86 -11.54 -4.90 -5.34
C VAL A 86 -10.64 -4.84 -4.12
N GLN A 87 -10.26 -3.64 -3.68
CA GLN A 87 -9.41 -3.44 -2.51
C GLN A 87 -10.03 -4.06 -1.24
N ASN A 88 -11.30 -3.78 -0.96
CA ASN A 88 -11.97 -4.29 0.23
C ASN A 88 -12.14 -5.81 0.20
N LYS A 89 -12.46 -6.41 -0.95
CA LYS A 89 -12.56 -7.87 -1.09
C LYS A 89 -11.21 -8.55 -0.83
N LEU A 90 -10.12 -8.00 -1.37
CA LEU A 90 -8.76 -8.54 -1.16
C LEU A 90 -8.34 -8.41 0.31
N HIS A 91 -8.56 -7.27 0.95
CA HIS A 91 -8.32 -7.11 2.39
C HIS A 91 -9.13 -8.10 3.21
N TYR A 92 -10.44 -8.17 2.97
CA TYR A 92 -11.32 -9.07 3.72
C TYR A 92 -10.92 -10.53 3.57
N ALA A 93 -10.56 -10.95 2.38
CA ALA A 93 -10.07 -12.30 2.11
C ALA A 93 -8.72 -12.59 2.79
N ALA A 94 -7.88 -11.58 3.00
CA ALA A 94 -6.58 -11.73 3.64
C ALA A 94 -6.69 -11.90 5.17
N HIS A 95 -7.52 -11.10 5.84
CA HIS A 95 -7.54 -10.99 7.30
C HIS A 95 -8.94 -10.81 7.91
N GLY A 96 -10.02 -10.87 7.13
CA GLY A 96 -11.40 -10.86 7.62
C GLY A 96 -11.98 -9.47 7.90
N HIS A 97 -11.31 -8.39 7.50
CA HIS A 97 -11.73 -7.02 7.69
C HIS A 97 -11.54 -6.20 6.42
N THR A 98 -12.33 -5.18 6.21
CA THR A 98 -12.09 -4.19 5.15
C THR A 98 -10.92 -3.26 5.54
N ALA A 99 -10.42 -2.49 4.58
CA ALA A 99 -9.36 -1.51 4.84
C ALA A 99 -9.75 -0.50 5.94
N ALA A 100 -10.99 -0.02 5.92
CA ALA A 100 -11.48 0.92 6.93
C ALA A 100 -11.62 0.28 8.32
N GLU A 101 -12.07 -0.98 8.39
CA GLU A 101 -12.20 -1.71 9.65
C GLU A 101 -10.83 -1.93 10.32
N ILE A 102 -9.79 -2.31 9.56
CA ILE A 102 -8.42 -2.46 10.09
C ILE A 102 -7.90 -1.17 10.68
N ILE A 103 -8.02 -0.05 9.95
CA ILE A 103 -7.59 1.26 10.46
C ILE A 103 -8.35 1.57 11.76
N TYR A 104 -9.68 1.39 11.75
CA TYR A 104 -10.52 1.70 12.90
C TYR A 104 -10.20 0.85 14.13
N GLU A 105 -9.92 -0.42 13.97
CA GLU A 105 -9.66 -1.33 15.08
C GLU A 105 -8.25 -1.21 15.64
N ARG A 106 -7.25 -0.99 14.76
CA ARG A 106 -5.85 -1.08 15.13
C ARG A 106 -5.18 0.25 15.45
N ALA A 107 -5.73 1.40 14.98
CA ALA A 107 -5.24 2.71 15.34
C ALA A 107 -5.51 2.97 16.83
N ASP A 108 -4.43 3.07 17.63
CA ASP A 108 -4.47 3.18 19.08
C ASP A 108 -3.19 3.87 19.57
N ALA A 109 -3.35 5.06 20.14
CA ALA A 109 -2.23 5.90 20.60
C ALA A 109 -1.37 5.23 21.67
N GLU A 110 -1.91 4.29 22.45
CA GLU A 110 -1.21 3.59 23.53
C GLU A 110 -0.32 2.45 23.03
N LYS A 111 -0.52 2.02 21.77
CA LYS A 111 0.31 0.99 21.17
C LYS A 111 1.61 1.56 20.59
N PRO A 112 2.68 0.75 20.53
CA PRO A 112 3.89 1.12 19.81
C PRO A 112 3.55 1.59 18.41
N PHE A 113 4.06 2.78 18.02
CA PHE A 113 3.81 3.40 16.74
C PHE A 113 2.32 3.53 16.39
N MET A 114 1.48 3.74 17.40
CA MET A 114 0.00 3.76 17.34
C MET A 114 -0.62 2.56 16.60
N GLY A 115 0.00 1.39 16.70
CA GLY A 115 -0.43 0.14 16.08
C GLY A 115 0.04 -0.06 14.63
N LEU A 116 0.81 0.86 14.06
CA LEU A 116 1.42 0.67 12.74
C LEU A 116 2.61 -0.30 12.83
N THR A 117 2.70 -1.20 11.87
CA THR A 117 3.78 -2.18 11.73
C THR A 117 4.79 -1.76 10.64
N SER A 118 4.37 -0.86 9.74
CA SER A 118 5.17 -0.37 8.63
C SER A 118 4.90 1.12 8.37
N PHE A 119 5.95 1.91 8.28
CA PHE A 119 5.91 3.34 7.94
C PHE A 119 7.30 3.81 7.50
N ARG A 120 7.40 5.03 6.95
CA ARG A 120 8.67 5.59 6.51
C ARG A 120 9.21 6.56 7.55
N GLY A 121 10.46 6.37 7.97
CA GLY A 121 11.15 7.21 8.96
C GLY A 121 11.20 6.55 10.33
N GLU A 122 11.55 7.33 11.36
CA GLU A 122 11.67 6.84 12.74
C GLU A 122 10.33 6.79 13.47
N LEU A 123 9.41 7.67 13.13
CA LEU A 123 8.06 7.75 13.69
C LEU A 123 7.01 7.82 12.58
N PRO A 124 5.79 7.31 12.84
CA PRO A 124 4.66 7.42 11.92
C PRO A 124 4.33 8.88 11.59
N ALA A 125 4.03 9.16 10.33
CA ALA A 125 3.54 10.46 9.87
C ALA A 125 2.04 10.42 9.58
N LEU A 126 1.39 11.59 9.54
CA LEU A 126 -0.05 11.72 9.25
C LEU A 126 -0.49 11.02 7.97
N LYS A 127 0.38 10.93 6.96
CA LYS A 127 0.11 10.22 5.70
C LYS A 127 0.07 8.70 5.85
N ASP A 128 0.73 8.15 6.89
CA ASP A 128 0.88 6.71 7.08
C ASP A 128 -0.35 6.11 7.78
N ILE A 129 -1.06 6.90 8.61
CA ILE A 129 -2.19 6.42 9.40
C ILE A 129 -3.43 6.04 8.59
N GLY A 130 -3.55 6.53 7.36
CA GLY A 130 -4.69 6.25 6.47
C GLY A 130 -4.48 5.03 5.56
N ILE A 131 -3.35 4.34 5.68
CA ILE A 131 -2.99 3.20 4.84
C ILE A 131 -3.20 1.91 5.64
N ALA A 132 -4.27 1.17 5.34
CA ALA A 132 -4.64 -0.07 6.06
C ALA A 132 -3.49 -1.10 6.09
N LYS A 133 -2.75 -1.22 5.00
CA LYS A 133 -1.59 -2.10 4.86
C LYS A 133 -0.54 -1.86 5.95
N ASN A 134 -0.40 -0.64 6.43
CA ASN A 134 0.57 -0.28 7.47
C ASN A 134 0.24 -0.84 8.86
N TYR A 135 -0.97 -1.33 9.06
CA TYR A 135 -1.42 -1.96 10.32
C TYR A 135 -1.40 -3.49 10.28
N LEU A 136 -1.01 -4.09 9.15
CA LEU A 136 -1.01 -5.54 8.99
C LEU A 136 0.26 -6.15 9.57
N ASN A 137 0.13 -7.32 10.21
CA ASN A 137 1.30 -8.11 10.58
C ASN A 137 1.92 -8.77 9.35
N GLU A 138 3.12 -9.32 9.50
CA GLU A 138 3.87 -9.90 8.39
C GLU A 138 3.12 -11.02 7.66
N SER A 139 2.40 -11.87 8.39
CA SER A 139 1.65 -12.97 7.78
C SER A 139 0.43 -12.47 7.00
N GLU A 140 -0.32 -11.52 7.54
CA GLU A 140 -1.45 -10.89 6.86
C GLU A 140 -1.00 -10.16 5.59
N LEU A 141 0.14 -9.45 5.70
CA LEU A 141 0.74 -8.74 4.58
C LEU A 141 1.16 -9.70 3.46
N LYS A 142 1.82 -10.82 3.79
CA LYS A 142 2.19 -11.84 2.83
C LYS A 142 0.97 -12.45 2.14
N VAL A 143 -0.09 -12.74 2.90
CA VAL A 143 -1.33 -13.25 2.32
C VAL A 143 -1.96 -12.23 1.37
N LEU A 144 -2.10 -10.97 1.78
CA LEU A 144 -2.64 -9.91 0.94
C LEU A 144 -1.82 -9.75 -0.36
N ASN A 145 -0.49 -9.67 -0.24
CA ASN A 145 0.42 -9.51 -1.37
C ASN A 145 0.29 -10.66 -2.39
N ASN A 146 0.11 -11.90 -1.91
CA ASN A 146 -0.10 -13.06 -2.78
C ASN A 146 -1.48 -13.04 -3.46
N LEU A 147 -2.54 -12.67 -2.73
CA LEU A 147 -3.88 -12.55 -3.30
C LEU A 147 -3.95 -11.48 -4.39
N VAL A 148 -3.35 -10.31 -4.12
CA VAL A 148 -3.24 -9.23 -5.11
C VAL A 148 -2.53 -9.71 -6.37
N SER A 149 -1.35 -10.34 -6.22
CA SER A 149 -0.59 -10.82 -7.37
C SER A 149 -1.35 -11.88 -8.16
N GLY A 150 -1.90 -12.89 -7.48
CA GLY A 150 -2.64 -13.96 -8.14
C GLY A 150 -3.89 -13.48 -8.88
N TYR A 151 -4.62 -12.52 -8.30
CA TYR A 151 -5.78 -11.93 -8.97
C TYR A 151 -5.39 -11.21 -10.27
N PHE A 152 -4.40 -10.32 -10.21
CA PHE A 152 -4.01 -9.54 -11.39
C PHE A 152 -3.33 -10.40 -12.45
N ASP A 153 -2.55 -11.42 -12.07
CA ASP A 153 -1.96 -12.35 -13.04
C ASP A 153 -3.03 -13.09 -13.84
N LEU A 154 -4.12 -13.52 -13.19
CA LEU A 154 -5.25 -14.20 -13.86
C LEU A 154 -6.13 -13.22 -14.66
N ALA A 155 -6.35 -12.01 -14.15
CA ALA A 155 -7.13 -11.00 -14.86
C ALA A 155 -6.41 -10.52 -16.14
N GLU A 156 -5.08 -10.41 -16.10
CA GLU A 156 -4.26 -10.02 -17.25
C GLU A 156 -4.33 -11.06 -18.38
N ILE A 157 -4.50 -12.35 -18.08
CA ILE A 157 -4.68 -13.39 -19.10
C ILE A 157 -5.91 -13.11 -19.95
N ASN A 158 -7.03 -12.68 -19.37
CA ASN A 158 -8.23 -12.34 -20.14
C ASN A 158 -8.00 -11.16 -21.09
N ALA A 159 -7.23 -10.17 -20.64
CA ALA A 159 -6.86 -9.02 -21.47
C ALA A 159 -5.94 -9.43 -22.65
N ILE A 160 -4.96 -10.31 -22.39
CA ILE A 160 -4.05 -10.85 -23.43
C ILE A 160 -4.84 -11.69 -24.46
N GLU A 161 -5.80 -12.47 -24.01
CA GLU A 161 -6.65 -13.32 -24.87
C GLU A 161 -7.77 -12.52 -25.56
N HIS A 162 -7.83 -11.20 -25.35
CA HIS A 162 -8.88 -10.32 -25.90
C HIS A 162 -10.30 -10.79 -25.60
N LYS A 163 -10.52 -11.41 -24.43
CA LYS A 163 -11.87 -11.80 -23.98
C LYS A 163 -12.68 -10.56 -23.63
N PRO A 164 -13.90 -10.39 -24.21
CA PRO A 164 -14.76 -9.30 -23.79
C PRO A 164 -15.16 -9.50 -22.33
N MET A 165 -14.77 -8.56 -21.47
CA MET A 165 -15.07 -8.56 -20.03
C MET A 165 -15.78 -7.26 -19.66
N TYR A 166 -16.84 -7.36 -18.86
CA TYR A 166 -17.44 -6.21 -18.19
C TYR A 166 -16.79 -6.01 -16.80
N MET A 167 -16.95 -4.83 -16.23
CA MET A 167 -16.43 -4.59 -14.87
C MET A 167 -16.92 -5.61 -13.84
N ASN A 168 -18.21 -5.96 -13.94
CA ASN A 168 -18.79 -6.94 -13.02
C ASN A 168 -18.16 -8.33 -13.16
N ASP A 169 -17.78 -8.73 -14.36
CA ASP A 169 -17.12 -10.03 -14.62
C ASP A 169 -15.78 -10.10 -13.89
N TYR A 170 -15.03 -9.00 -13.81
CA TYR A 170 -13.79 -8.93 -13.05
C TYR A 170 -14.01 -9.08 -11.54
N VAL A 171 -15.12 -8.54 -11.01
CA VAL A 171 -15.49 -8.73 -9.58
C VAL A 171 -15.90 -10.19 -9.32
N GLU A 172 -16.70 -10.77 -10.20
CA GLU A 172 -17.12 -12.18 -10.11
C GLU A 172 -15.91 -13.13 -10.21
N GLN A 173 -14.98 -12.85 -11.12
CA GLN A 173 -13.72 -13.59 -11.22
C GLN A 173 -12.89 -13.50 -9.94
N LEU A 174 -12.80 -12.32 -9.31
CA LEU A 174 -12.15 -12.16 -8.02
C LEU A 174 -12.82 -13.04 -6.97
N ASP A 175 -14.15 -12.99 -6.86
CA ASP A 175 -14.89 -13.81 -5.90
C ASP A 175 -14.69 -15.32 -6.14
N ALA A 176 -14.67 -15.76 -7.40
CA ALA A 176 -14.39 -17.14 -7.76
C ALA A 176 -12.98 -17.57 -7.34
N ILE A 177 -11.95 -16.73 -7.59
CA ILE A 177 -10.57 -16.98 -7.18
C ILE A 177 -10.47 -17.05 -5.65
N LEU A 178 -11.07 -16.11 -4.93
CA LEU A 178 -11.04 -16.10 -3.47
C LEU A 178 -11.75 -17.32 -2.89
N SER A 179 -12.90 -17.67 -3.42
CA SER A 179 -13.68 -18.84 -3.00
C SER A 179 -12.95 -20.14 -3.25
N SER A 180 -12.32 -20.31 -4.41
CA SER A 180 -11.54 -21.52 -4.75
C SER A 180 -10.35 -21.73 -3.80
N ASN A 181 -9.84 -20.65 -3.21
CA ASN A 181 -8.78 -20.68 -2.19
C ASN A 181 -9.32 -20.71 -0.76
N SER A 182 -10.60 -21.09 -0.56
CA SER A 182 -11.25 -21.17 0.74
C SER A 182 -11.20 -19.87 1.55
N ARG A 183 -11.20 -18.72 0.87
CA ARG A 183 -11.23 -17.41 1.51
C ARG A 183 -12.64 -16.94 1.74
N LYS A 184 -12.86 -16.20 2.83
CA LYS A 184 -14.15 -15.55 3.11
C LYS A 184 -14.40 -14.43 2.11
N LEU A 185 -15.60 -14.39 1.56
CA LEU A 185 -16.02 -13.33 0.66
C LEU A 185 -16.66 -12.19 1.44
N LEU A 186 -16.33 -10.97 1.07
CA LEU A 186 -17.00 -9.78 1.57
C LEU A 186 -18.36 -9.64 0.89
N THR A 187 -19.43 -9.65 1.69
CA THR A 187 -20.78 -9.32 1.26
C THR A 187 -21.11 -7.89 1.68
N GLY A 188 -21.14 -6.96 0.72
CA GLY A 188 -21.40 -5.53 1.00
C GLY A 188 -20.12 -4.70 1.17
N PHE A 189 -20.23 -3.59 1.94
CA PHE A 189 -19.17 -2.58 2.03
C PHE A 189 -18.39 -2.59 3.36
N GLY A 190 -18.64 -3.57 4.23
CA GLY A 190 -18.12 -3.60 5.59
C GLY A 190 -18.98 -2.77 6.56
N THR A 191 -18.60 -2.75 7.83
CA THR A 191 -19.35 -2.13 8.94
C THR A 191 -18.88 -0.73 9.30
N ILE A 192 -17.64 -0.38 8.90
CA ILE A 192 -16.99 0.90 9.19
C ILE A 192 -16.76 1.67 7.89
N SER A 193 -17.27 2.92 7.84
CA SER A 193 -16.99 3.81 6.72
C SER A 193 -15.55 4.34 6.78
N HIS A 194 -15.00 4.69 5.61
CA HIS A 194 -13.67 5.30 5.51
C HIS A 194 -13.56 6.57 6.38
N ASP A 195 -14.58 7.44 6.35
CA ASP A 195 -14.55 8.69 7.11
C ASP A 195 -14.52 8.45 8.62
N LYS A 196 -15.27 7.45 9.10
CA LYS A 196 -15.26 7.06 10.52
C LYS A 196 -13.89 6.51 10.93
N ALA A 197 -13.29 5.68 10.09
CA ALA A 197 -11.95 5.15 10.33
C ALA A 197 -10.89 6.26 10.37
N MET A 198 -10.92 7.16 9.38
CA MET A 198 -9.98 8.28 9.29
C MET A 198 -10.14 9.28 10.43
N LYS A 199 -11.37 9.53 10.88
CA LYS A 199 -11.63 10.38 12.05
C LYS A 199 -10.95 9.79 13.28
N LYS A 200 -11.18 8.51 13.58
CA LYS A 200 -10.54 7.83 14.71
C LYS A 200 -9.01 7.83 14.58
N ALA A 201 -8.47 7.44 13.42
CA ALA A 201 -7.03 7.40 13.21
C ALA A 201 -6.36 8.76 13.45
N LYS A 202 -7.00 9.88 13.03
CA LYS A 202 -6.49 11.23 13.28
C LYS A 202 -6.57 11.63 14.77
N GLU A 203 -7.62 11.22 15.47
CA GLU A 203 -7.76 11.44 16.91
C GLU A 203 -6.68 10.68 17.69
N GLU A 204 -6.45 9.40 17.35
CA GLU A 204 -5.40 8.61 17.96
C GLU A 204 -4.00 9.12 17.60
N TYR A 205 -3.77 9.58 16.37
CA TYR A 205 -2.50 10.17 15.96
C TYR A 205 -2.17 11.44 16.77
N LYS A 206 -3.17 12.27 17.03
CA LYS A 206 -2.98 13.48 17.84
C LYS A 206 -2.58 13.13 19.28
N LYS A 207 -3.25 12.14 19.90
CA LYS A 207 -2.88 11.63 21.22
C LYS A 207 -1.46 11.04 21.22
N TYR A 208 -1.14 10.23 20.20
CA TYR A 208 0.18 9.65 20.03
C TYR A 208 1.29 10.71 19.93
N GLN A 209 1.06 11.78 19.18
CA GLN A 209 2.00 12.91 19.11
C GLN A 209 2.22 13.53 20.50
N GLU A 210 1.15 13.75 21.27
CA GLU A 210 1.23 14.30 22.63
C GLU A 210 2.01 13.37 23.57
N LEU A 211 1.89 12.05 23.43
CA LEU A 211 2.61 11.06 24.24
C LEU A 211 4.08 10.89 23.84
N THR A 212 4.44 11.20 22.61
CA THR A 212 5.80 11.00 22.05
C THR A 212 6.64 12.26 22.02
N LEU A 213 6.09 13.41 22.36
CA LEU A 213 6.82 14.68 22.44
C LEU A 213 7.91 14.63 23.50
N SER A 214 9.10 15.06 23.14
CA SER A 214 10.16 15.36 24.13
C SER A 214 9.73 16.52 25.04
N PRO A 215 10.30 16.64 26.26
CA PRO A 215 10.00 17.78 27.15
C PRO A 215 10.22 19.15 26.50
N VAL A 216 11.19 19.26 25.60
CA VAL A 216 11.50 20.52 24.88
C VAL A 216 10.41 20.82 23.84
N GLU A 217 9.99 19.82 23.08
CA GLU A 217 8.90 19.96 22.09
C GLU A 217 7.56 20.25 22.77
N GLN A 218 7.31 19.64 23.92
CA GLN A 218 6.12 19.90 24.72
C GLN A 218 6.08 21.38 25.17
N ALA A 219 7.17 21.90 25.72
CA ALA A 219 7.29 23.29 26.14
C ALA A 219 7.08 24.27 24.96
N TYR A 220 7.63 23.93 23.79
CA TYR A 220 7.45 24.72 22.57
C TYR A 220 5.97 24.73 22.10
N MET A 221 5.32 23.57 22.08
CA MET A 221 3.90 23.46 21.71
C MET A 221 2.98 24.20 22.67
N ASP A 222 3.28 24.19 23.97
CA ASP A 222 2.51 24.92 24.98
C ASP A 222 2.66 26.44 24.79
N THR A 223 3.85 26.92 24.46
CA THR A 223 4.10 28.32 24.08
C THR A 223 3.29 28.75 22.87
N ILE A 224 3.21 27.92 21.82
CA ILE A 224 2.38 28.20 20.64
C ILE A 224 0.88 28.22 20.99
N LYS A 225 0.40 27.29 21.82
CA LYS A 225 -1.00 27.27 22.25
C LYS A 225 -1.36 28.56 22.99
N ASP A 226 -0.48 29.02 23.87
CA ASP A 226 -0.72 30.26 24.63
C ASP A 226 -0.68 31.51 23.76
N ALA A 227 0.26 31.60 22.82
CA ALA A 227 0.30 32.66 21.82
C ALA A 227 -0.98 32.71 20.97
N ASN A 228 -1.49 31.56 20.54
CA ASN A 228 -2.74 31.47 19.79
C ASN A 228 -3.97 31.86 20.62
N LYS A 229 -4.02 31.56 21.93
CA LYS A 229 -5.07 32.01 22.82
C LYS A 229 -5.07 33.54 22.97
N LEU A 230 -3.88 34.12 23.16
CA LEU A 230 -3.73 35.57 23.25
C LEU A 230 -4.17 36.28 21.96
N ALA A 231 -3.78 35.77 20.81
CA ALA A 231 -4.20 36.29 19.51
C ALA A 231 -5.73 36.25 19.31
N LYS A 232 -6.38 35.14 19.68
CA LYS A 232 -7.86 35.03 19.62
C LYS A 232 -8.59 35.94 20.60
N ASN A 233 -8.01 36.18 21.75
CA ASN A 233 -8.61 37.10 22.76
C ASN A 233 -8.37 38.57 22.40
N GLY A 234 -7.28 38.91 21.71
CA GLY A 234 -7.00 40.24 21.20
C GLY A 234 -7.90 40.67 20.01
N MET A 235 -8.42 39.68 19.25
CA MET A 235 -9.37 39.95 18.14
C MET A 235 -10.85 40.12 18.60
N LYS A 236 -11.15 39.95 19.89
CA LYS A 236 -12.48 40.09 20.47
C LYS A 236 -12.68 41.42 21.20
N LYS A 237 -11.73 42.32 21.13
CA LYS A 237 -11.83 43.70 21.56
C LYS A 237 -11.81 44.62 20.34
#